data_e660d8a3c15441d1a5484e4b376633d9
#
_entry.id   e660d8a3c15441d1a5484e4b376633d9
#
_cell.length_a   1.000
_cell.length_b   1.000
_cell.length_c   1.000
_cell.angle_alpha   90.00
_cell.angle_beta   90.00
_cell.angle_gamma   90.00
#
_symmetry.space_group_name_H-M   'P 1'
#
loop_
_entity.id
_entity.type
_entity.pdbx_description
1 polymer ?
#
loop_
_entity_poly.entity_id
_entity_poly.type
_entity_poly.pdbx_seq_one_letter_code
_entity_poly.pdbx_strand_id
1 'polypeptide(L)'
;MLYNYLSRAATTVATNRCWMSTNAAPITNIQNHHQLNSLLTQHPQTPIIDVRAPSEFLHDHIPGAINLPVLTEEQRIEVGTVYKGQPFHARRKGAIHISRNISDMLENYFHNKDPASFHPLIYCWRGGQRSKSLTHILSQIGFQVRFLDDGYKTYRKQIVSNLQTIPSTMSFILLGGHTGAGKTKVLQHLYNDGHQMIDLEHLAEHRGSLLGHTDGIKKIQQPSQKTFESRIVKELSKINPNQMVWLEAESNKIGDLHVPTELWSVMKKSPRINLRVPIQERVKHTMQTYQYWMNSNHKKELDMQVLKRLEKKLGKQWYQNMMELVENKQWEEFVERLLTDHYDVLYLANEEKSADVLGEIELDTLNEEDIVDTFLPKVLQYKNVSRI
;
A
#
# COMPACT_ATOMS: atom_id res chain seq x y z
N MET A 1 40.18 -3.55 -81.36
CA MET A 1 40.52 -3.76 -79.91
C MET A 1 39.88 -2.69 -79.06
N LEU A 2 38.60 -2.77 -78.83
CA LEU A 2 37.90 -1.81 -78.02
C LEU A 2 36.52 -2.43 -77.60
N TYR A 3 36.55 -3.67 -77.12
CA TYR A 3 35.30 -4.37 -76.76
C TYR A 3 35.45 -5.29 -75.57
N ASN A 4 36.24 -4.91 -74.54
CA ASN A 4 36.39 -5.74 -73.36
C ASN A 4 36.69 -4.95 -72.08
N TYR A 5 35.98 -3.83 -71.83
CA TYR A 5 36.16 -3.10 -70.56
C TYR A 5 34.86 -2.64 -69.91
N LEU A 6 33.71 -3.22 -70.27
CA LEU A 6 32.41 -2.86 -69.64
C LEU A 6 31.66 -4.05 -69.03
N SER A 7 32.35 -4.97 -68.38
CA SER A 7 31.67 -6.07 -67.72
C SER A 7 32.25 -6.41 -66.34
N ARG A 8 32.44 -5.45 -65.47
CA ARG A 8 32.61 -5.67 -64.00
C ARG A 8 32.32 -4.41 -63.19
N ALA A 9 31.15 -3.84 -63.32
CA ALA A 9 30.56 -2.99 -62.33
C ALA A 9 29.21 -3.59 -61.98
N ALA A 10 29.21 -4.83 -61.43
CA ALA A 10 28.08 -5.33 -60.69
C ALA A 10 28.02 -4.48 -59.46
N THR A 11 27.25 -3.42 -59.54
CA THR A 11 26.81 -2.55 -58.43
C THR A 11 26.18 -3.43 -57.38
N THR A 12 26.89 -3.64 -56.28
CA THR A 12 26.30 -4.09 -55.06
C THR A 12 25.37 -2.96 -54.61
N VAL A 13 24.12 -2.99 -55.07
CA VAL A 13 23.06 -2.22 -54.47
C VAL A 13 22.93 -2.79 -53.08
N ALA A 14 23.62 -2.17 -52.14
CA ALA A 14 23.30 -2.33 -50.72
C ALA A 14 21.84 -1.94 -50.63
N THR A 15 20.96 -2.94 -50.56
CA THR A 15 19.60 -2.74 -50.15
C THR A 15 19.69 -2.10 -48.78
N ASN A 16 19.53 -0.77 -48.72
CA ASN A 16 19.20 -0.07 -47.51
C ASN A 16 17.91 -0.72 -46.99
N ARG A 17 18.05 -1.82 -46.23
CA ARG A 17 16.97 -2.33 -45.41
C ARG A 17 16.63 -1.17 -44.52
N CYS A 18 15.47 -0.58 -44.77
CA CYS A 18 14.87 0.37 -43.87
C CYS A 18 15.06 -0.20 -42.44
N TRP A 19 15.70 0.53 -41.57
CA TRP A 19 15.99 0.11 -40.20
C TRP A 19 14.71 -0.19 -39.37
N MET A 20 13.53 0.17 -39.89
CA MET A 20 12.24 -0.36 -39.45
C MET A 20 12.03 -1.74 -40.08
N SER A 21 12.57 -2.77 -39.43
CA SER A 21 12.36 -4.15 -39.86
C SER A 21 10.85 -4.44 -39.88
N THR A 22 10.42 -5.18 -40.91
CA THR A 22 9.02 -5.64 -41.03
C THR A 22 8.58 -6.62 -39.92
N ASN A 23 9.48 -6.96 -39.00
CA ASN A 23 9.23 -7.88 -37.89
C ASN A 23 9.17 -7.12 -36.57
N ALA A 24 8.04 -6.43 -36.32
CA ALA A 24 7.71 -5.92 -34.98
C ALA A 24 7.75 -7.08 -34.00
N ALA A 25 8.33 -6.86 -32.83
CA ALA A 25 8.29 -7.85 -31.76
C ALA A 25 6.85 -8.09 -31.27
N PRO A 26 6.51 -9.28 -30.79
CA PRO A 26 5.15 -9.61 -30.42
C PRO A 26 4.64 -8.75 -29.25
N ILE A 27 3.37 -8.35 -29.34
CA ILE A 27 2.61 -7.74 -28.25
C ILE A 27 1.71 -8.83 -27.67
N THR A 28 1.88 -9.16 -26.39
CA THR A 28 1.04 -10.11 -25.67
C THR A 28 -0.05 -9.38 -24.92
N ASN A 29 -1.31 -9.57 -25.27
CA ASN A 29 -2.44 -8.95 -24.59
C ASN A 29 -2.82 -9.76 -23.35
N ILE A 30 -2.84 -9.08 -22.20
CA ILE A 30 -3.39 -9.57 -20.94
C ILE A 30 -4.83 -9.07 -20.84
N GLN A 31 -5.79 -9.94 -21.10
CA GLN A 31 -7.20 -9.57 -21.35
C GLN A 31 -8.02 -9.41 -20.07
N ASN A 32 -7.60 -10.08 -18.99
CA ASN A 32 -8.37 -10.10 -17.75
C ASN A 32 -7.48 -10.28 -16.52
N HIS A 33 -8.10 -10.17 -15.36
CA HIS A 33 -7.40 -10.26 -14.09
C HIS A 33 -6.81 -11.65 -13.78
N HIS A 34 -7.40 -12.76 -14.30
CA HIS A 34 -6.83 -14.09 -14.11
C HIS A 34 -5.49 -14.23 -14.83
N GLN A 35 -5.41 -13.73 -16.07
CA GLN A 35 -4.15 -13.70 -16.83
C GLN A 35 -3.12 -12.77 -16.17
N LEU A 36 -3.56 -11.62 -15.63
CA LEU A 36 -2.68 -10.72 -14.88
C LEU A 36 -2.10 -11.42 -13.64
N ASN A 37 -2.94 -12.09 -12.86
CA ASN A 37 -2.49 -12.86 -11.70
C ASN A 37 -1.50 -13.96 -12.09
N SER A 38 -1.85 -14.77 -13.09
CA SER A 38 -0.99 -15.84 -13.59
C SER A 38 0.38 -15.28 -14.01
N LEU A 39 0.39 -14.17 -14.76
CA LEU A 39 1.62 -13.50 -15.16
C LEU A 39 2.46 -13.08 -13.95
N LEU A 40 1.87 -12.38 -12.99
CA LEU A 40 2.61 -11.83 -11.83
C LEU A 40 3.07 -12.93 -10.86
N THR A 41 2.34 -14.05 -10.79
CA THR A 41 2.73 -15.20 -9.98
C THR A 41 3.85 -16.00 -10.63
N GLN A 42 3.75 -16.27 -11.93
CA GLN A 42 4.75 -17.06 -12.66
C GLN A 42 6.02 -16.26 -12.97
N HIS A 43 5.89 -14.97 -13.14
CA HIS A 43 6.99 -14.06 -13.49
C HIS A 43 7.02 -12.83 -12.57
N PRO A 44 7.36 -12.99 -11.28
CA PRO A 44 7.30 -11.90 -10.29
C PRO A 44 8.26 -10.74 -10.59
N GLN A 45 9.27 -10.98 -11.41
CA GLN A 45 10.26 -9.97 -11.86
C GLN A 45 9.82 -9.22 -13.13
N THR A 46 8.57 -9.44 -13.62
CA THR A 46 8.08 -8.71 -14.80
C THR A 46 8.12 -7.21 -14.53
N PRO A 47 8.84 -6.42 -15.33
CA PRO A 47 8.81 -4.96 -15.21
C PRO A 47 7.40 -4.45 -15.51
N ILE A 48 6.83 -3.65 -14.62
CA ILE A 48 5.48 -3.09 -14.78
C ILE A 48 5.60 -1.59 -14.98
N ILE A 49 5.05 -1.08 -16.07
CA ILE A 49 5.10 0.34 -16.44
C ILE A 49 3.70 0.94 -16.45
N ASP A 50 3.48 1.89 -15.56
CA ASP A 50 2.27 2.72 -15.53
C ASP A 50 2.53 4.01 -16.30
N VAL A 51 1.83 4.19 -17.43
CA VAL A 51 1.97 5.39 -18.27
C VAL A 51 0.93 6.47 -17.94
N ARG A 52 0.22 6.36 -16.82
CA ARG A 52 -0.71 7.38 -16.35
C ARG A 52 0.04 8.59 -15.81
N ALA A 53 -0.68 9.70 -15.64
CA ALA A 53 -0.12 10.89 -15.01
C ALA A 53 0.29 10.61 -13.54
N PRO A 54 1.26 11.38 -12.99
CA PRO A 54 1.78 11.15 -11.64
C PRO A 54 0.71 11.11 -10.56
N SER A 55 -0.31 11.97 -10.61
CA SER A 55 -1.40 11.97 -9.62
C SER A 55 -2.25 10.70 -9.66
N GLU A 56 -2.49 10.14 -10.86
CA GLU A 56 -3.20 8.88 -11.02
C GLU A 56 -2.40 7.71 -10.42
N PHE A 57 -1.08 7.72 -10.60
CA PHE A 57 -0.16 6.71 -10.05
C PHE A 57 -0.08 6.80 -8.51
N LEU A 58 0.08 8.00 -7.97
CA LEU A 58 0.14 8.23 -6.51
C LEU A 58 -1.16 7.83 -5.81
N HIS A 59 -2.30 7.96 -6.52
CA HIS A 59 -3.59 7.58 -5.94
C HIS A 59 -3.74 6.07 -5.75
N ASP A 60 -3.31 5.26 -6.72
CA ASP A 60 -3.16 3.79 -6.63
C ASP A 60 -2.53 3.25 -7.92
N HIS A 61 -1.78 2.17 -7.81
CA HIS A 61 -1.13 1.51 -8.95
C HIS A 61 -0.92 0.01 -8.69
N ILE A 62 -0.57 -0.74 -9.72
CA ILE A 62 -0.18 -2.15 -9.56
C ILE A 62 1.12 -2.20 -8.75
N PRO A 63 1.17 -2.94 -7.61
CA PRO A 63 2.36 -3.00 -6.76
C PRO A 63 3.63 -3.42 -7.52
N GLY A 64 4.69 -2.61 -7.38
CA GLY A 64 5.94 -2.80 -8.11
C GLY A 64 5.99 -2.12 -9.47
N ALA A 65 4.92 -1.44 -9.90
CA ALA A 65 4.95 -0.63 -11.11
C ALA A 65 5.82 0.62 -10.92
N ILE A 66 6.51 1.00 -11.99
CA ILE A 66 7.16 2.31 -12.11
C ILE A 66 6.27 3.26 -12.90
N ASN A 67 6.30 4.53 -12.59
CA ASN A 67 5.56 5.55 -13.34
C ASN A 67 6.45 6.14 -14.45
N LEU A 68 6.06 5.90 -15.69
CA LEU A 68 6.64 6.56 -16.88
C LEU A 68 5.49 7.26 -17.62
N PRO A 69 5.09 8.46 -17.19
CA PRO A 69 3.89 9.12 -17.68
C PRO A 69 4.07 9.60 -19.12
N VAL A 70 3.24 9.09 -20.04
CA VAL A 70 3.20 9.61 -21.43
C VAL A 70 2.54 10.98 -21.54
N LEU A 71 1.93 11.48 -20.47
CA LEU A 71 1.46 12.86 -20.29
C LEU A 71 1.82 13.30 -18.88
N THR A 72 2.43 14.50 -18.74
CA THR A 72 2.59 15.13 -17.43
C THR A 72 1.21 15.48 -16.83
N GLU A 73 1.17 15.91 -15.58
CA GLU A 73 -0.09 16.31 -14.95
C GLU A 73 -0.73 17.49 -15.68
N GLU A 74 0.06 18.50 -16.03
CA GLU A 74 -0.41 19.69 -16.76
C GLU A 74 -0.93 19.32 -18.14
N GLN A 75 -0.18 18.50 -18.87
CA GLN A 75 -0.59 18.02 -20.21
C GLN A 75 -1.89 17.21 -20.16
N ARG A 76 -2.04 16.36 -19.12
CA ARG A 76 -3.27 15.58 -18.91
C ARG A 76 -4.48 16.47 -18.66
N ILE A 77 -4.31 17.50 -17.80
CA ILE A 77 -5.37 18.47 -17.50
C ILE A 77 -5.74 19.25 -18.77
N GLU A 78 -4.74 19.75 -19.47
CA GLU A 78 -4.92 20.52 -20.72
C GLU A 78 -5.69 19.71 -21.77
N VAL A 79 -5.23 18.50 -22.09
CA VAL A 79 -5.89 17.61 -23.06
C VAL A 79 -7.31 17.26 -22.60
N GLY A 80 -7.51 16.96 -21.32
CA GLY A 80 -8.79 16.62 -20.74
C GLY A 80 -9.80 17.76 -20.81
N THR A 81 -9.36 19.00 -20.61
CA THR A 81 -10.21 20.19 -20.70
C THR A 81 -10.68 20.42 -22.14
N VAL A 82 -9.76 20.34 -23.11
CA VAL A 82 -10.08 20.52 -24.55
C VAL A 82 -10.98 19.40 -25.06
N TYR A 83 -10.85 18.18 -24.51
CA TYR A 83 -11.60 17.00 -24.97
C TYR A 83 -13.12 17.15 -24.83
N LYS A 84 -13.59 17.90 -23.83
CA LYS A 84 -15.05 18.11 -23.59
C LYS A 84 -15.75 18.84 -24.72
N GLY A 85 -15.08 19.76 -25.41
CA GLY A 85 -15.66 20.56 -26.49
C GLY A 85 -15.14 20.20 -27.89
N GLN A 86 -13.86 19.81 -27.98
CA GLN A 86 -13.16 19.61 -29.24
C GLN A 86 -12.36 18.31 -29.27
N PRO A 87 -13.02 17.13 -29.35
CA PRO A 87 -12.33 15.83 -29.21
C PRO A 87 -11.19 15.58 -30.20
N PHE A 88 -11.31 16.05 -31.43
CA PHE A 88 -10.25 15.92 -32.44
C PHE A 88 -9.03 16.75 -32.09
N HIS A 89 -9.21 18.00 -31.71
CA HIS A 89 -8.11 18.88 -31.31
C HIS A 89 -7.39 18.35 -30.05
N ALA A 90 -8.15 17.87 -29.07
CA ALA A 90 -7.61 17.23 -27.88
C ALA A 90 -6.77 16.01 -28.21
N ARG A 91 -7.26 15.11 -29.10
CA ARG A 91 -6.52 13.94 -29.55
C ARG A 91 -5.23 14.32 -30.28
N ARG A 92 -5.28 15.31 -31.18
CA ARG A 92 -4.09 15.81 -31.88
C ARG A 92 -3.07 16.38 -30.90
N LYS A 93 -3.50 17.21 -29.95
CA LYS A 93 -2.65 17.79 -28.90
C LYS A 93 -2.04 16.73 -27.99
N GLY A 94 -2.86 15.78 -27.55
CA GLY A 94 -2.41 14.63 -26.78
C GLY A 94 -1.38 13.78 -27.52
N ALA A 95 -1.57 13.54 -28.82
CA ALA A 95 -0.59 12.81 -29.63
C ALA A 95 0.75 13.53 -29.72
N ILE A 96 0.76 14.87 -29.85
CA ILE A 96 2.00 15.67 -29.87
C ILE A 96 2.75 15.50 -28.54
N HIS A 97 2.08 15.67 -27.40
CA HIS A 97 2.69 15.50 -26.08
C HIS A 97 3.20 14.07 -25.88
N ILE A 98 2.38 13.07 -26.18
CA ILE A 98 2.74 11.64 -26.03
C ILE A 98 3.97 11.30 -26.86
N SER A 99 4.06 11.77 -28.11
CA SER A 99 5.21 11.50 -28.97
C SER A 99 6.51 12.09 -28.43
N ARG A 100 6.46 13.33 -27.91
CA ARG A 100 7.63 13.98 -27.28
C ARG A 100 8.07 13.23 -26.01
N ASN A 101 7.12 12.94 -25.11
CA ASN A 101 7.42 12.26 -23.87
C ASN A 101 7.94 10.82 -24.11
N ILE A 102 7.44 10.12 -25.15
CA ILE A 102 7.98 8.79 -25.53
C ILE A 102 9.41 8.93 -26.07
N SER A 103 9.73 9.97 -26.86
CA SER A 103 11.09 10.23 -27.30
C SER A 103 12.03 10.36 -26.10
N ASP A 104 11.67 11.19 -25.13
CA ASP A 104 12.44 11.38 -23.89
C ASP A 104 12.59 10.06 -23.10
N MET A 105 11.55 9.22 -23.05
CA MET A 105 11.62 7.90 -22.41
C MET A 105 12.59 6.95 -23.13
N LEU A 106 12.61 6.95 -24.46
CA LEU A 106 13.54 6.14 -25.22
C LEU A 106 14.98 6.53 -24.95
N GLU A 107 15.27 7.82 -24.87
CA GLU A 107 16.60 8.35 -24.58
C GLU A 107 17.05 8.12 -23.14
N ASN A 108 16.16 8.32 -22.15
CA ASN A 108 16.55 8.36 -20.75
C ASN A 108 16.31 7.06 -19.99
N TYR A 109 15.31 6.25 -20.38
CA TYR A 109 14.96 5.04 -19.67
C TYR A 109 15.23 3.75 -20.46
N PHE A 110 14.91 3.73 -21.77
CA PHE A 110 15.00 2.51 -22.57
C PHE A 110 16.33 2.31 -23.27
N HIS A 111 17.20 3.34 -23.38
CA HIS A 111 18.45 3.28 -24.14
C HIS A 111 19.40 2.16 -23.68
N ASN A 112 19.38 1.79 -22.42
CA ASN A 112 20.24 0.75 -21.85
C ASN A 112 19.49 -0.55 -21.53
N LYS A 113 18.25 -0.71 -22.00
CA LYS A 113 17.47 -1.95 -21.81
C LYS A 113 17.70 -2.90 -22.96
N ASP A 114 18.04 -4.15 -22.64
CA ASP A 114 18.18 -5.21 -23.63
C ASP A 114 16.81 -5.80 -23.98
N PRO A 115 16.37 -5.72 -25.26
CA PRO A 115 15.08 -6.25 -25.68
C PRO A 115 14.96 -7.78 -25.54
N ALA A 116 16.08 -8.51 -25.42
CA ALA A 116 16.06 -9.96 -25.22
C ALA A 116 15.65 -10.35 -23.80
N SER A 117 15.89 -9.49 -22.82
CA SER A 117 15.63 -9.76 -21.40
C SER A 117 14.58 -8.85 -20.76
N PHE A 118 14.28 -7.70 -21.36
CA PHE A 118 13.36 -6.71 -20.81
C PHE A 118 12.00 -6.79 -21.49
N HIS A 119 11.04 -7.48 -20.87
CA HIS A 119 9.68 -7.71 -21.38
C HIS A 119 8.62 -7.03 -20.50
N PRO A 120 8.40 -5.72 -20.62
CA PRO A 120 7.54 -4.97 -19.70
C PRO A 120 6.06 -5.24 -19.94
N LEU A 121 5.29 -5.17 -18.83
CA LEU A 121 3.85 -5.03 -18.84
C LEU A 121 3.49 -3.54 -18.80
N ILE A 122 2.80 -3.05 -19.81
CA ILE A 122 2.44 -1.63 -19.95
C ILE A 122 0.93 -1.44 -19.77
N TYR A 123 0.55 -0.47 -18.97
CA TYR A 123 -0.85 -0.13 -18.77
C TYR A 123 -1.10 1.37 -18.60
N CYS A 124 -2.34 1.78 -18.88
CA CYS A 124 -2.88 3.07 -18.49
C CYS A 124 -4.23 2.88 -17.77
N TRP A 125 -5.10 3.88 -17.73
CA TRP A 125 -6.37 3.78 -17.02
C TRP A 125 -7.32 2.71 -17.58
N ARG A 126 -7.48 2.65 -18.93
CA ARG A 126 -8.42 1.76 -19.64
C ARG A 126 -7.80 1.07 -20.85
N GLY A 127 -6.52 0.81 -20.89
CA GLY A 127 -5.87 0.19 -22.05
C GLY A 127 -6.04 0.97 -23.36
N GLY A 128 -6.13 2.31 -23.27
CA GLY A 128 -6.38 3.18 -24.42
C GLY A 128 -5.11 3.71 -25.09
N GLN A 129 -5.27 4.85 -25.76
CA GLN A 129 -4.21 5.48 -26.57
C GLN A 129 -2.89 5.68 -25.82
N ARG A 130 -2.92 6.05 -24.53
CA ARG A 130 -1.72 6.31 -23.74
C ARG A 130 -0.78 5.10 -23.70
N SER A 131 -1.30 3.94 -23.29
CA SER A 131 -0.48 2.71 -23.22
C SER A 131 -0.23 2.10 -24.60
N LYS A 132 -1.20 2.15 -25.51
CA LYS A 132 -1.03 1.63 -26.87
C LYS A 132 0.08 2.34 -27.62
N SER A 133 0.25 3.67 -27.47
CA SER A 133 1.31 4.42 -28.14
C SER A 133 2.71 3.95 -27.76
N LEU A 134 2.99 3.83 -26.44
CA LEU A 134 4.29 3.33 -25.97
C LEU A 134 4.48 1.87 -26.34
N THR A 135 3.46 1.01 -26.16
CA THR A 135 3.50 -0.41 -26.53
C THR A 135 3.85 -0.59 -28.00
N HIS A 136 3.19 0.17 -28.89
CA HIS A 136 3.44 0.12 -30.33
C HIS A 136 4.88 0.48 -30.68
N ILE A 137 5.38 1.61 -30.17
CA ILE A 137 6.75 2.07 -30.48
C ILE A 137 7.79 1.06 -29.97
N LEU A 138 7.65 0.57 -28.74
CA LEU A 138 8.58 -0.42 -28.20
C LEU A 138 8.56 -1.73 -28.99
N SER A 139 7.39 -2.19 -29.42
CA SER A 139 7.28 -3.36 -30.30
C SER A 139 8.00 -3.14 -31.65
N GLN A 140 7.84 -1.97 -32.26
CA GLN A 140 8.50 -1.65 -33.55
C GLN A 140 10.02 -1.62 -33.46
N ILE A 141 10.59 -1.25 -32.32
CA ILE A 141 12.04 -1.23 -32.10
C ILE A 141 12.59 -2.54 -31.52
N GLY A 142 11.74 -3.58 -31.36
CA GLY A 142 12.17 -4.95 -31.06
C GLY A 142 11.90 -5.44 -29.63
N PHE A 143 11.29 -4.64 -28.74
CA PHE A 143 10.90 -5.11 -27.42
C PHE A 143 9.67 -6.00 -27.48
N GLN A 144 9.71 -7.18 -26.84
CA GLN A 144 8.53 -7.98 -26.56
C GLN A 144 7.74 -7.33 -25.42
N VAL A 145 6.55 -6.83 -25.72
CA VAL A 145 5.76 -6.06 -24.78
C VAL A 145 4.50 -6.81 -24.36
N ARG A 146 4.16 -6.76 -23.09
CA ARG A 146 2.85 -7.17 -22.56
C ARG A 146 1.98 -5.94 -22.39
N PHE A 147 0.72 -6.04 -22.77
CA PHE A 147 -0.25 -4.97 -22.71
C PHE A 147 -1.45 -5.38 -21.89
N LEU A 148 -1.84 -4.58 -20.90
CA LEU A 148 -3.01 -4.86 -20.07
C LEU A 148 -4.27 -4.24 -20.69
N ASP A 149 -5.14 -5.08 -21.21
CA ASP A 149 -6.46 -4.66 -21.70
C ASP A 149 -7.30 -4.11 -20.53
N ASP A 150 -8.10 -3.07 -20.80
CA ASP A 150 -8.79 -2.26 -19.78
C ASP A 150 -7.85 -1.66 -18.70
N GLY A 151 -6.55 -1.86 -18.78
CA GLY A 151 -5.52 -1.23 -17.95
C GLY A 151 -5.74 -1.36 -16.44
N TYR A 152 -5.50 -0.26 -15.70
CA TYR A 152 -5.71 -0.19 -14.25
C TYR A 152 -7.12 -0.64 -13.82
N LYS A 153 -8.15 -0.44 -14.65
CA LYS A 153 -9.51 -0.88 -14.36
C LYS A 153 -9.60 -2.39 -14.16
N THR A 154 -8.86 -3.18 -14.97
CA THR A 154 -8.78 -4.64 -14.82
C THR A 154 -8.17 -5.02 -13.48
N TYR A 155 -7.04 -4.39 -13.12
CA TYR A 155 -6.41 -4.59 -11.81
C TYR A 155 -7.37 -4.23 -10.66
N ARG A 156 -8.03 -3.07 -10.73
CA ARG A 156 -8.95 -2.64 -9.66
C ARG A 156 -10.15 -3.56 -9.49
N LYS A 157 -10.70 -4.09 -10.56
CA LYS A 157 -11.78 -5.11 -10.49
C LYS A 157 -11.29 -6.36 -9.75
N GLN A 158 -10.06 -6.78 -9.99
CA GLN A 158 -9.45 -7.91 -9.29
C GLN A 158 -9.31 -7.63 -7.79
N ILE A 159 -8.78 -6.46 -7.39
CA ILE A 159 -8.66 -6.10 -5.97
C ILE A 159 -10.03 -6.17 -5.28
N VAL A 160 -11.06 -5.58 -5.88
CA VAL A 160 -12.43 -5.62 -5.31
C VAL A 160 -12.94 -7.06 -5.19
N SER A 161 -12.77 -7.88 -6.23
CA SER A 161 -13.16 -9.29 -6.20
C SER A 161 -12.41 -10.10 -5.14
N ASN A 162 -11.11 -9.87 -5.01
CA ASN A 162 -10.28 -10.57 -4.02
C ASN A 162 -10.66 -10.17 -2.59
N LEU A 163 -10.96 -8.89 -2.34
CA LEU A 163 -11.46 -8.45 -1.04
C LEU A 163 -12.78 -9.11 -0.66
N GLN A 164 -13.64 -9.37 -1.64
CA GLN A 164 -14.92 -10.04 -1.41
C GLN A 164 -14.79 -11.54 -1.10
N THR A 165 -13.78 -12.20 -1.65
CA THR A 165 -13.69 -13.66 -1.61
C THR A 165 -12.62 -14.18 -0.66
N ILE A 166 -11.42 -13.58 -0.64
CA ILE A 166 -10.28 -14.14 0.10
C ILE A 166 -10.51 -14.14 1.62
N PRO A 167 -10.99 -13.06 2.27
CA PRO A 167 -11.10 -13.04 3.73
C PRO A 167 -11.95 -14.18 4.29
N SER A 168 -13.03 -14.56 3.61
CA SER A 168 -13.92 -15.63 4.05
C SER A 168 -13.31 -17.05 3.96
N THR A 169 -12.22 -17.22 3.24
CA THR A 169 -11.50 -18.49 3.13
C THR A 169 -10.42 -18.67 4.19
N MET A 170 -10.15 -17.66 4.97
CA MET A 170 -9.08 -17.63 5.96
C MET A 170 -9.61 -17.73 7.38
N SER A 171 -8.77 -18.21 8.29
CA SER A 171 -9.04 -18.23 9.71
C SER A 171 -8.21 -17.16 10.40
N PHE A 172 -8.87 -16.19 11.03
CA PHE A 172 -8.20 -15.11 11.75
C PHE A 172 -8.29 -15.30 13.25
N ILE A 173 -7.29 -14.77 13.96
CA ILE A 173 -7.32 -14.57 15.40
C ILE A 173 -6.91 -13.12 15.69
N LEU A 174 -7.66 -12.45 16.55
CA LEU A 174 -7.42 -11.06 16.86
C LEU A 174 -6.62 -10.92 18.15
N LEU A 175 -5.56 -10.09 18.10
CA LEU A 175 -4.84 -9.66 19.29
C LEU A 175 -5.44 -8.34 19.79
N GLY A 176 -6.23 -8.43 20.88
CA GLY A 176 -6.77 -7.30 21.59
C GLY A 176 -5.84 -6.82 22.70
N GLY A 177 -6.20 -5.73 23.32
CA GLY A 177 -5.48 -5.14 24.44
C GLY A 177 -5.54 -3.62 24.42
N HIS A 178 -5.40 -3.02 25.56
CA HIS A 178 -5.45 -1.57 25.74
C HIS A 178 -4.42 -0.84 24.87
N THR A 179 -4.64 0.45 24.65
CA THR A 179 -3.64 1.31 23.98
C THR A 179 -2.33 1.30 24.77
N GLY A 180 -1.21 1.19 24.07
CA GLY A 180 0.11 1.09 24.68
C GLY A 180 0.51 -0.32 25.15
N ALA A 181 -0.37 -1.33 25.04
CA ALA A 181 -0.06 -2.71 25.43
C ALA A 181 0.95 -3.43 24.52
N GLY A 182 1.52 -2.78 23.52
CA GLY A 182 2.58 -3.36 22.68
C GLY A 182 2.10 -4.44 21.70
N LYS A 183 0.81 -4.42 21.29
CA LYS A 183 0.23 -5.39 20.36
C LYS A 183 1.08 -5.59 19.09
N THR A 184 1.47 -4.51 18.44
CA THR A 184 2.30 -4.55 17.22
C THR A 184 3.65 -5.21 17.48
N LYS A 185 4.28 -4.91 18.65
CA LYS A 185 5.53 -5.54 19.06
C LYS A 185 5.37 -7.05 19.22
N VAL A 186 4.32 -7.47 19.92
CA VAL A 186 3.99 -8.88 20.14
C VAL A 186 3.68 -9.61 18.81
N LEU A 187 2.91 -8.98 17.92
CA LEU A 187 2.64 -9.53 16.58
C LEU A 187 3.92 -9.71 15.76
N GLN A 188 4.88 -8.79 15.88
CA GLN A 188 6.16 -8.92 15.20
C GLN A 188 6.97 -10.10 15.72
N HIS A 189 6.92 -10.39 17.02
CA HIS A 189 7.56 -11.60 17.58
C HIS A 189 6.88 -12.88 17.08
N LEU A 190 5.55 -12.90 16.99
CA LEU A 190 4.80 -14.01 16.36
C LEU A 190 5.23 -14.24 14.92
N TYR A 191 5.38 -13.17 14.15
CA TYR A 191 5.86 -13.25 12.77
C TYR A 191 7.26 -13.84 12.68
N ASN A 192 8.18 -13.39 13.54
CA ASN A 192 9.55 -13.90 13.61
C ASN A 192 9.61 -15.37 14.04
N ASP A 193 8.64 -15.83 14.85
CA ASP A 193 8.44 -17.24 15.24
C ASP A 193 7.76 -18.10 14.15
N GLY A 194 7.53 -17.52 12.96
CA GLY A 194 6.96 -18.21 11.80
C GLY A 194 5.43 -18.24 11.72
N HIS A 195 4.73 -17.43 12.51
CA HIS A 195 3.30 -17.26 12.41
C HIS A 195 2.92 -16.27 11.30
N GLN A 196 1.77 -16.45 10.69
CA GLN A 196 1.24 -15.51 9.71
C GLN A 196 0.57 -14.35 10.40
N MET A 197 0.85 -13.13 9.94
CA MET A 197 0.18 -11.92 10.42
C MET A 197 -0.08 -10.92 9.30
N ILE A 198 -1.03 -10.02 9.54
CA ILE A 198 -1.25 -8.81 8.73
C ILE A 198 -1.28 -7.63 9.68
N ASP A 199 -0.38 -6.68 9.46
CA ASP A 199 -0.31 -5.42 10.19
C ASP A 199 -1.10 -4.34 9.42
N LEU A 200 -2.35 -4.13 9.82
CA LEU A 200 -3.23 -3.16 9.18
C LEU A 200 -2.80 -1.72 9.42
N GLU A 201 -2.20 -1.41 10.56
CA GLU A 201 -1.68 -0.08 10.88
C GLU A 201 -0.50 0.27 9.98
N HIS A 202 0.45 -0.66 9.80
CA HIS A 202 1.56 -0.51 8.88
C HIS A 202 1.09 -0.31 7.44
N LEU A 203 0.14 -1.12 6.97
CA LEU A 203 -0.42 -0.99 5.61
C LEU A 203 -1.13 0.35 5.41
N ALA A 204 -1.73 0.91 6.47
CA ALA A 204 -2.38 2.22 6.48
C ALA A 204 -1.41 3.39 6.67
N GLU A 205 -0.11 3.14 6.90
CA GLU A 205 0.87 4.16 7.29
C GLU A 205 0.38 5.01 8.47
N HIS A 206 -0.15 4.34 9.51
CA HIS A 206 -0.74 4.97 10.68
C HIS A 206 -0.40 4.17 11.95
N ARG A 207 -0.28 4.82 13.09
CA ARG A 207 0.08 4.19 14.37
C ARG A 207 -1.10 4.00 15.32
N GLY A 208 -2.33 3.85 14.81
CA GLY A 208 -3.53 3.53 15.57
C GLY A 208 -3.98 4.54 16.63
N SER A 209 -3.21 5.58 16.92
CA SER A 209 -3.49 6.56 17.96
C SER A 209 -3.88 7.93 17.40
N LEU A 210 -4.40 8.81 18.26
CA LEU A 210 -4.64 10.22 17.90
C LEU A 210 -3.38 10.97 17.45
N LEU A 211 -2.19 10.50 17.87
CA LEU A 211 -0.88 11.01 17.46
C LEU A 211 -0.30 10.27 16.26
N GLY A 212 -1.00 9.24 15.77
CA GLY A 212 -0.50 8.34 14.72
C GLY A 212 -0.31 8.97 13.34
N HIS A 213 -0.80 10.19 13.14
CA HIS A 213 -0.67 10.91 11.86
C HIS A 213 0.66 11.65 11.68
N THR A 214 1.58 11.60 12.65
CA THR A 214 2.81 12.39 12.58
C THR A 214 4.03 11.56 12.94
N ASP A 215 5.12 11.80 12.24
CA ASP A 215 6.45 11.32 12.61
C ASP A 215 7.23 12.31 13.50
N GLY A 216 6.53 13.32 14.03
CA GLY A 216 7.08 14.41 14.84
C GLY A 216 7.56 15.62 14.04
N ILE A 217 7.67 15.54 12.73
CA ILE A 217 8.18 16.62 11.87
C ILE A 217 7.16 16.98 10.78
N LYS A 218 6.46 15.99 10.24
CA LYS A 218 5.47 16.18 9.16
C LYS A 218 4.22 15.36 9.44
N LYS A 219 3.08 15.86 8.99
CA LYS A 219 1.86 15.04 8.91
C LYS A 219 2.13 13.89 7.95
N ILE A 220 2.11 12.65 8.44
CA ILE A 220 2.16 11.46 7.58
C ILE A 220 0.89 11.48 6.73
N GLN A 221 1.05 11.59 5.43
CA GLN A 221 -0.07 11.46 4.51
C GLN A 221 -0.35 9.97 4.31
N GLN A 222 -1.46 9.51 4.87
CA GLN A 222 -1.89 8.14 4.64
C GLN A 222 -2.04 7.86 3.14
N PRO A 223 -1.87 6.60 2.70
CA PRO A 223 -2.15 6.22 1.32
C PRO A 223 -3.63 6.45 0.99
N SER A 224 -3.98 6.40 -0.29
CA SER A 224 -5.40 6.41 -0.66
C SER A 224 -6.09 5.14 -0.16
N GLN A 225 -7.42 5.19 0.00
CA GLN A 225 -8.22 4.00 0.34
C GLN A 225 -7.96 2.85 -0.64
N LYS A 226 -7.79 3.14 -1.93
CA LYS A 226 -7.50 2.13 -2.95
C LYS A 226 -6.12 1.50 -2.78
N THR A 227 -5.10 2.30 -2.48
CA THR A 227 -3.76 1.80 -2.20
C THR A 227 -3.75 0.91 -0.96
N PHE A 228 -4.46 1.31 0.10
CA PHE A 228 -4.62 0.50 1.30
C PHE A 228 -5.27 -0.85 0.99
N GLU A 229 -6.36 -0.86 0.25
CA GLU A 229 -7.05 -2.08 -0.21
C GLU A 229 -6.15 -2.96 -1.08
N SER A 230 -5.38 -2.36 -1.99
CA SER A 230 -4.40 -3.06 -2.83
C SER A 230 -3.30 -3.72 -2.01
N ARG A 231 -2.80 -3.03 -0.97
CA ARG A 231 -1.81 -3.56 -0.03
C ARG A 231 -2.37 -4.72 0.79
N ILE A 232 -3.60 -4.60 1.30
CA ILE A 232 -4.28 -5.68 2.02
C ILE A 232 -4.39 -6.93 1.15
N VAL A 233 -4.88 -6.81 -0.08
CA VAL A 233 -4.99 -7.95 -1.01
C VAL A 233 -3.63 -8.57 -1.29
N LYS A 234 -2.59 -7.77 -1.44
CA LYS A 234 -1.22 -8.25 -1.64
C LYS A 234 -0.75 -9.10 -0.45
N GLU A 235 -1.00 -8.67 0.79
CA GLU A 235 -0.64 -9.46 1.97
C GLU A 235 -1.50 -10.72 2.09
N LEU A 236 -2.82 -10.61 1.91
CA LEU A 236 -3.73 -11.76 1.89
C LEU A 236 -3.32 -12.83 0.86
N SER A 237 -2.78 -12.41 -0.30
CA SER A 237 -2.36 -13.35 -1.36
C SER A 237 -1.12 -14.17 -1.00
N LYS A 238 -0.33 -13.76 -0.02
CA LYS A 238 0.87 -14.48 0.44
C LYS A 238 0.55 -15.53 1.51
N ILE A 239 -0.63 -15.46 2.09
CA ILE A 239 -1.03 -16.23 3.25
C ILE A 239 -1.44 -17.66 2.82
N ASN A 240 -1.00 -18.64 3.59
CA ASN A 240 -1.48 -20.01 3.51
C ASN A 240 -2.86 -20.09 4.20
N PRO A 241 -3.96 -20.36 3.47
CA PRO A 241 -5.31 -20.35 4.04
C PRO A 241 -5.57 -21.49 5.04
N ASN A 242 -4.68 -22.48 5.11
CA ASN A 242 -4.78 -23.60 6.05
C ASN A 242 -4.14 -23.28 7.43
N GLN A 243 -3.56 -22.11 7.59
CA GLN A 243 -2.94 -21.67 8.83
C GLN A 243 -3.68 -20.45 9.39
N MET A 244 -3.64 -20.29 10.70
CA MET A 244 -4.19 -19.14 11.41
C MET A 244 -3.43 -17.86 11.04
N VAL A 245 -4.15 -16.76 10.90
CA VAL A 245 -3.61 -15.43 10.59
C VAL A 245 -3.88 -14.49 11.75
N TRP A 246 -2.83 -13.88 12.27
CA TRP A 246 -2.92 -12.89 13.34
C TRP A 246 -3.22 -11.50 12.80
N LEU A 247 -4.14 -10.79 13.44
CA LEU A 247 -4.49 -9.40 13.18
C LEU A 247 -4.57 -8.63 14.48
N GLU A 248 -4.29 -7.33 14.46
CA GLU A 248 -4.68 -6.45 15.57
C GLU A 248 -6.20 -6.29 15.63
N ALA A 249 -6.74 -6.28 16.85
CA ALA A 249 -8.15 -6.00 17.09
C ALA A 249 -8.44 -4.50 16.98
N GLU A 250 -8.25 -3.97 15.76
CA GLU A 250 -8.46 -2.57 15.44
C GLU A 250 -9.94 -2.25 15.19
N SER A 251 -10.28 -0.95 15.20
CA SER A 251 -11.57 -0.47 14.74
C SER A 251 -11.69 -0.58 13.22
N ASN A 252 -12.89 -0.44 12.67
CA ASN A 252 -13.08 -0.39 11.22
C ASN A 252 -12.45 0.84 10.55
N LYS A 253 -11.93 1.78 11.34
CA LYS A 253 -11.30 3.01 10.85
C LYS A 253 -9.90 3.16 11.44
N ILE A 254 -8.90 3.25 10.58
CA ILE A 254 -7.49 3.46 10.91
C ILE A 254 -7.07 4.82 10.33
N GLY A 255 -7.02 5.84 11.18
CA GLY A 255 -6.86 7.22 10.73
C GLY A 255 -8.01 7.68 9.84
N ASP A 256 -7.73 8.00 8.57
CA ASP A 256 -8.73 8.39 7.56
C ASP A 256 -9.20 7.22 6.69
N LEU A 257 -8.60 6.02 6.85
CA LEU A 257 -8.90 4.83 6.05
C LEU A 257 -9.88 3.89 6.75
N HIS A 258 -10.61 3.13 5.93
CA HIS A 258 -11.53 2.12 6.41
C HIS A 258 -11.06 0.70 6.06
N VAL A 259 -11.12 -0.21 7.02
CA VAL A 259 -10.93 -1.63 6.76
C VAL A 259 -12.04 -2.09 5.80
N PRO A 260 -11.71 -2.82 4.71
CA PRO A 260 -12.71 -3.31 3.76
C PRO A 260 -13.82 -4.07 4.45
N THR A 261 -15.06 -3.84 4.04
CA THR A 261 -16.28 -4.33 4.71
C THR A 261 -16.27 -5.84 4.91
N GLU A 262 -15.81 -6.59 3.94
CA GLU A 262 -15.78 -8.05 3.97
C GLU A 262 -14.73 -8.54 4.97
N LEU A 263 -13.52 -7.97 4.96
CA LEU A 263 -12.49 -8.28 5.96
C LEU A 263 -12.98 -7.91 7.36
N TRP A 264 -13.56 -6.72 7.52
CA TRP A 264 -14.13 -6.28 8.79
C TRP A 264 -15.24 -7.21 9.30
N SER A 265 -16.10 -7.72 8.41
CA SER A 265 -17.15 -8.67 8.76
C SER A 265 -16.60 -9.99 9.29
N VAL A 266 -15.49 -10.48 8.72
CA VAL A 266 -14.81 -11.68 9.20
C VAL A 266 -14.10 -11.37 10.53
N MET A 267 -13.38 -10.26 10.65
CA MET A 267 -12.72 -9.85 11.89
C MET A 267 -13.70 -9.80 13.08
N LYS A 268 -14.89 -9.24 12.89
CA LYS A 268 -15.90 -9.18 13.97
C LYS A 268 -16.37 -10.54 14.49
N LYS A 269 -16.23 -11.58 13.69
CA LYS A 269 -16.61 -12.96 14.03
C LYS A 269 -15.42 -13.81 14.46
N SER A 270 -14.21 -13.26 14.32
CA SER A 270 -12.98 -13.98 14.64
C SER A 270 -12.74 -14.01 16.16
N PRO A 271 -12.23 -15.13 16.68
CA PRO A 271 -11.86 -15.23 18.08
C PRO A 271 -10.78 -14.22 18.45
N ARG A 272 -10.77 -13.81 19.71
CA ARG A 272 -9.90 -12.76 20.24
C ARG A 272 -9.12 -13.23 21.45
N ILE A 273 -7.86 -12.86 21.54
CA ILE A 273 -7.02 -12.96 22.73
C ILE A 273 -6.70 -11.54 23.19
N ASN A 274 -6.91 -11.24 24.46
CA ASN A 274 -6.58 -9.94 25.02
C ASN A 274 -5.23 -9.97 25.71
N LEU A 275 -4.40 -8.99 25.37
CA LEU A 275 -3.13 -8.74 26.04
C LEU A 275 -3.35 -7.79 27.20
N ARG A 276 -2.98 -8.21 28.41
CA ARG A 276 -3.04 -7.42 29.64
C ARG A 276 -1.63 -7.01 30.05
N VAL A 277 -1.40 -5.71 30.18
CA VAL A 277 -0.11 -5.13 30.53
C VAL A 277 -0.34 -4.04 31.58
N PRO A 278 0.45 -3.99 32.66
CA PRO A 278 0.33 -2.95 33.69
C PRO A 278 0.44 -1.54 33.12
N ILE A 279 -0.29 -0.59 33.71
CA ILE A 279 -0.34 0.78 33.21
C ILE A 279 1.05 1.42 33.13
N GLN A 280 1.93 1.15 34.08
CA GLN A 280 3.30 1.69 34.12
C GLN A 280 4.10 1.26 32.88
N GLU A 281 4.03 -0.01 32.50
CA GLU A 281 4.70 -0.52 31.29
C GLU A 281 4.06 0.05 29.99
N ARG A 282 2.76 0.20 29.98
CA ARG A 282 2.04 0.85 28.85
C ARG A 282 2.46 2.31 28.68
N VAL A 283 2.61 3.05 29.78
CA VAL A 283 3.12 4.43 29.79
C VAL A 283 4.54 4.47 29.26
N LYS A 284 5.43 3.63 29.80
CA LYS A 284 6.83 3.52 29.37
C LYS A 284 6.93 3.20 27.88
N HIS A 285 6.19 2.21 27.40
CA HIS A 285 6.16 1.83 25.99
C HIS A 285 5.62 2.98 25.11
N THR A 286 4.56 3.64 25.53
CA THR A 286 3.98 4.78 24.81
C THR A 286 4.98 5.95 24.74
N MET A 287 5.65 6.26 25.84
CA MET A 287 6.71 7.28 25.87
C MET A 287 7.85 6.96 24.91
N GLN A 288 8.31 5.72 24.85
CA GLN A 288 9.34 5.28 23.90
C GLN A 288 8.87 5.44 22.45
N THR A 289 7.65 5.03 22.14
CA THR A 289 7.06 5.10 20.81
C THR A 289 6.91 6.54 20.30
N TYR A 290 6.60 7.47 21.21
CA TYR A 290 6.36 8.88 20.90
C TYR A 290 7.46 9.83 21.42
N GLN A 291 8.68 9.31 21.68
CA GLN A 291 9.80 10.09 22.21
C GLN A 291 10.11 11.33 21.37
N TYR A 292 9.95 11.26 20.06
CA TYR A 292 10.14 12.38 19.15
C TYR A 292 9.20 13.56 19.43
N TRP A 293 7.97 13.31 19.91
CA TRP A 293 7.03 14.34 20.33
C TRP A 293 7.52 15.10 21.55
N MET A 294 8.01 14.37 22.53
CA MET A 294 8.47 14.95 23.79
C MET A 294 9.75 15.79 23.61
N ASN A 295 10.57 15.44 22.62
CA ASN A 295 11.83 16.11 22.32
C ASN A 295 11.66 17.30 21.33
N SER A 296 10.49 17.47 20.76
CA SER A 296 10.23 18.50 19.75
C SER A 296 9.51 19.74 20.32
N ASN A 297 9.69 20.89 19.67
CA ASN A 297 8.97 22.14 20.02
C ASN A 297 7.52 22.15 19.50
N HIS A 298 6.91 20.99 19.22
CA HIS A 298 5.58 20.86 18.61
C HIS A 298 4.40 20.99 19.60
N LYS A 299 4.63 21.65 20.73
CA LYS A 299 3.61 21.92 21.76
C LYS A 299 2.30 22.50 21.20
N LYS A 300 2.40 23.44 20.25
CA LYS A 300 1.20 24.04 19.62
C LYS A 300 0.40 23.07 18.77
N GLU A 301 1.09 22.11 18.12
CA GLU A 301 0.42 21.11 17.28
C GLU A 301 -0.27 20.04 18.13
N LEU A 302 0.32 19.65 19.25
CA LEU A 302 -0.29 18.76 20.22
C LEU A 302 -1.58 19.35 20.79
N ASP A 303 -1.54 20.63 21.18
CA ASP A 303 -2.70 21.37 21.67
C ASP A 303 -3.83 21.41 20.63
N MET A 304 -3.52 21.90 19.42
CA MET A 304 -4.55 22.13 18.40
C MET A 304 -5.12 20.86 17.79
N GLN A 305 -4.32 19.81 17.61
CA GLN A 305 -4.76 18.62 16.87
C GLN A 305 -5.38 17.54 17.75
N VAL A 306 -4.93 17.40 18.97
CA VAL A 306 -5.31 16.29 19.85
C VAL A 306 -6.09 16.78 21.05
N LEU A 307 -5.48 17.57 21.94
CA LEU A 307 -6.09 17.94 23.21
C LEU A 307 -7.34 18.78 23.03
N LYS A 308 -7.36 19.69 22.03
CA LYS A 308 -8.53 20.50 21.72
C LYS A 308 -9.74 19.68 21.24
N ARG A 309 -9.49 18.57 20.55
CA ARG A 309 -10.57 17.63 20.18
C ARG A 309 -11.12 16.91 21.41
N LEU A 310 -10.24 16.55 22.35
CA LEU A 310 -10.62 15.87 23.59
C LEU A 310 -11.32 16.79 24.60
N GLU A 311 -11.01 18.10 24.60
CA GLU A 311 -11.69 19.09 25.44
C GLU A 311 -13.22 19.02 25.30
N LYS A 312 -13.70 18.84 24.05
CA LYS A 312 -15.15 18.74 23.80
C LYS A 312 -15.80 17.53 24.50
N LYS A 313 -15.02 16.49 24.77
CA LYS A 313 -15.47 15.24 25.34
C LYS A 313 -15.19 15.13 26.83
N LEU A 314 -14.01 15.53 27.27
CA LEU A 314 -13.51 15.37 28.63
C LEU A 314 -13.61 16.65 29.47
N GLY A 315 -13.93 17.79 28.84
CA GLY A 315 -14.19 19.05 29.51
C GLY A 315 -12.98 19.98 29.60
N LYS A 316 -13.28 21.26 29.87
CA LYS A 316 -12.29 22.35 29.88
C LYS A 316 -11.24 22.18 30.99
N GLN A 317 -11.64 21.73 32.17
CA GLN A 317 -10.73 21.52 33.30
C GLN A 317 -9.71 20.43 32.99
N TRP A 318 -10.14 19.30 32.41
CA TRP A 318 -9.25 18.23 31.98
C TRP A 318 -8.22 18.76 30.98
N TYR A 319 -8.66 19.54 29.98
CA TYR A 319 -7.78 20.14 28.98
C TYR A 319 -6.72 21.06 29.62
N GLN A 320 -7.13 21.91 30.58
CA GLN A 320 -6.21 22.80 31.29
C GLN A 320 -5.13 22.03 32.07
N ASN A 321 -5.55 20.99 32.79
CA ASN A 321 -4.62 20.13 33.54
C ASN A 321 -3.63 19.44 32.61
N MET A 322 -4.10 18.93 31.46
CA MET A 322 -3.23 18.29 30.47
C MET A 322 -2.22 19.26 29.86
N MET A 323 -2.64 20.49 29.59
CA MET A 323 -1.75 21.56 29.11
C MET A 323 -0.68 21.94 30.13
N GLU A 324 -1.03 21.99 31.41
CA GLU A 324 -0.08 22.23 32.51
C GLU A 324 0.99 21.14 32.59
N LEU A 325 0.59 19.86 32.46
CA LEU A 325 1.54 18.74 32.41
C LEU A 325 2.50 18.85 31.22
N VAL A 326 2.01 19.23 30.05
CA VAL A 326 2.84 19.46 28.85
C VAL A 326 3.80 20.63 29.09
N GLU A 327 3.33 21.72 29.74
CA GLU A 327 4.16 22.91 30.06
C GLU A 327 5.30 22.59 31.01
N ASN A 328 4.99 21.77 32.01
CA ASN A 328 5.95 21.36 33.03
C ASN A 328 6.79 20.14 32.60
N LYS A 329 6.59 19.62 31.37
CA LYS A 329 7.27 18.43 30.84
C LYS A 329 7.04 17.17 31.69
N GLN A 330 5.92 17.09 32.35
CA GLN A 330 5.50 15.94 33.15
C GLN A 330 4.88 14.85 32.25
N TRP A 331 5.72 14.31 31.34
CA TRP A 331 5.26 13.45 30.25
C TRP A 331 4.70 12.11 30.74
N GLU A 332 5.23 11.57 31.81
CA GLU A 332 4.76 10.29 32.36
C GLU A 332 3.31 10.41 32.83
N GLU A 333 3.00 11.40 33.68
CA GLU A 333 1.64 11.67 34.15
C GLU A 333 0.71 12.08 33.00
N PHE A 334 1.20 12.86 32.04
CA PHE A 334 0.47 13.22 30.84
C PHE A 334 0.02 11.97 30.06
N VAL A 335 0.93 11.03 29.81
CA VAL A 335 0.63 9.80 29.07
C VAL A 335 -0.30 8.91 29.89
N GLU A 336 -0.05 8.74 31.17
CA GLU A 336 -0.91 7.95 32.05
C GLU A 336 -2.36 8.45 32.02
N ARG A 337 -2.59 9.74 32.22
CA ARG A 337 -3.92 10.35 32.15
C ARG A 337 -4.56 10.21 30.78
N LEU A 338 -3.79 10.37 29.72
CA LEU A 338 -4.31 10.18 28.36
C LEU A 338 -4.78 8.73 28.14
N LEU A 339 -4.02 7.75 28.65
CA LEU A 339 -4.38 6.34 28.54
C LEU A 339 -5.63 6.04 29.39
N THR A 340 -5.67 6.44 30.65
CA THR A 340 -6.74 6.09 31.59
C THR A 340 -8.04 6.86 31.33
N ASP A 341 -7.97 8.17 31.12
CA ASP A 341 -9.15 9.02 31.02
C ASP A 341 -9.81 8.95 29.63
N HIS A 342 -9.06 8.60 28.61
CA HIS A 342 -9.58 8.56 27.25
C HIS A 342 -9.58 7.17 26.61
N TYR A 343 -8.40 6.55 26.48
CA TYR A 343 -8.28 5.33 25.67
C TYR A 343 -8.92 4.12 26.39
N ASP A 344 -8.67 3.95 27.68
CA ASP A 344 -9.19 2.79 28.41
C ASP A 344 -10.71 2.84 28.54
N VAL A 345 -11.27 4.03 28.71
CA VAL A 345 -12.74 4.22 28.72
C VAL A 345 -13.36 3.81 27.37
N LEU A 346 -12.71 4.17 26.26
CA LEU A 346 -13.18 3.77 24.93
C LEU A 346 -13.00 2.28 24.66
N TYR A 347 -11.92 1.71 25.16
CA TYR A 347 -11.64 0.29 25.00
C TYR A 347 -12.69 -0.57 25.71
N LEU A 348 -12.98 -0.28 26.98
CA LEU A 348 -13.99 -0.99 27.76
C LEU A 348 -15.37 -0.92 27.11
N ALA A 349 -15.80 0.25 26.63
CA ALA A 349 -17.08 0.41 25.95
C ALA A 349 -17.19 -0.38 24.64
N ASN A 350 -16.06 -0.72 24.00
CA ASN A 350 -16.01 -1.54 22.78
C ASN A 350 -15.83 -3.03 23.08
N GLU A 351 -15.16 -3.37 24.17
CA GLU A 351 -14.92 -4.76 24.58
C GLU A 351 -16.24 -5.48 24.88
N GLU A 352 -17.19 -4.81 25.52
CA GLU A 352 -18.53 -5.33 25.79
C GLU A 352 -19.35 -5.71 24.54
N LYS A 353 -18.95 -5.19 23.37
CA LYS A 353 -19.62 -5.41 22.08
C LYS A 353 -18.90 -6.41 21.18
N SER A 354 -17.75 -6.90 21.59
CA SER A 354 -16.91 -7.77 20.75
C SER A 354 -17.19 -9.24 20.99
N ALA A 355 -16.97 -10.04 19.92
CA ALA A 355 -17.17 -11.48 19.89
C ALA A 355 -16.21 -12.25 20.83
N ASP A 356 -16.39 -13.52 20.90
CA ASP A 356 -15.75 -14.54 21.73
C ASP A 356 -14.29 -14.24 22.11
N VAL A 357 -14.08 -13.81 23.35
CA VAL A 357 -12.75 -13.73 23.96
C VAL A 357 -12.33 -15.13 24.37
N LEU A 358 -11.35 -15.70 23.67
CA LEU A 358 -10.80 -17.02 23.99
C LEU A 358 -10.00 -17.03 25.28
N GLY A 359 -9.38 -15.90 25.62
CA GLY A 359 -8.59 -15.78 26.83
C GLY A 359 -7.84 -14.47 26.93
N GLU A 360 -7.15 -14.33 28.03
CA GLU A 360 -6.29 -13.20 28.33
C GLU A 360 -4.88 -13.69 28.58
N ILE A 361 -3.88 -12.96 28.11
CA ILE A 361 -2.49 -13.21 28.37
C ILE A 361 -1.91 -12.01 29.09
N GLU A 362 -1.45 -12.23 30.31
CA GLU A 362 -0.80 -11.22 31.12
C GLU A 362 0.71 -11.22 30.84
N LEU A 363 1.26 -10.01 30.62
CA LEU A 363 2.68 -9.72 30.55
C LEU A 363 3.00 -8.67 31.61
N ASP A 364 3.97 -8.97 32.45
CA ASP A 364 4.46 -8.03 33.46
C ASP A 364 5.22 -6.87 32.83
N THR A 365 5.98 -7.16 31.77
CA THR A 365 6.72 -6.16 30.99
C THR A 365 6.56 -6.39 29.48
N LEU A 366 6.96 -5.38 28.71
CA LEU A 366 7.05 -5.46 27.23
C LEU A 366 8.50 -5.64 26.76
N ASN A 367 9.37 -6.22 27.60
CA ASN A 367 10.70 -6.62 27.16
C ASN A 367 10.64 -7.86 26.25
N GLU A 368 11.74 -8.17 25.62
CA GLU A 368 11.83 -9.27 24.64
C GLU A 368 11.70 -10.63 25.34
N GLU A 369 12.28 -10.77 26.52
CA GLU A 369 12.27 -12.00 27.32
C GLU A 369 10.85 -12.37 27.74
N ASP A 370 10.07 -11.44 28.31
CA ASP A 370 8.67 -11.70 28.70
C ASP A 370 7.79 -12.04 27.49
N ILE A 371 8.01 -11.42 26.34
CA ILE A 371 7.25 -11.74 25.14
C ILE A 371 7.58 -13.15 24.66
N VAL A 372 8.86 -13.53 24.61
CA VAL A 372 9.30 -14.84 24.13
C VAL A 372 8.93 -15.94 25.12
N ASP A 373 9.20 -15.75 26.42
CA ASP A 373 9.09 -16.80 27.43
C ASP A 373 7.68 -16.94 28.02
N THR A 374 6.88 -15.86 28.00
CA THR A 374 5.52 -15.84 28.56
C THR A 374 4.44 -15.83 27.51
N PHE A 375 4.50 -14.94 26.52
CA PHE A 375 3.43 -14.79 25.54
C PHE A 375 3.42 -15.91 24.51
N LEU A 376 4.56 -16.17 23.84
CA LEU A 376 4.62 -17.16 22.77
C LEU A 376 4.16 -18.57 23.21
N PRO A 377 4.61 -19.13 24.36
CA PRO A 377 4.13 -20.44 24.80
C PRO A 377 2.64 -20.49 25.10
N LYS A 378 2.07 -19.42 25.66
CA LYS A 378 0.63 -19.34 25.96
C LYS A 378 -0.22 -19.24 24.69
N VAL A 379 0.25 -18.51 23.68
CA VAL A 379 -0.41 -18.40 22.38
C VAL A 379 -0.48 -19.74 21.66
N LEU A 380 0.54 -20.58 21.79
CA LEU A 380 0.59 -21.90 21.16
C LEU A 380 -0.58 -22.81 21.60
N GLN A 381 -1.16 -22.61 22.79
CA GLN A 381 -2.32 -23.35 23.27
C GLN A 381 -3.55 -23.09 22.42
N TYR A 382 -3.62 -21.94 21.74
CA TYR A 382 -4.73 -21.55 20.88
C TYR A 382 -4.56 -21.96 19.40
N LYS A 383 -3.44 -22.61 19.02
CA LYS A 383 -3.18 -23.08 17.64
C LYS A 383 -4.25 -24.05 17.09
N ASN A 384 -4.96 -24.74 17.98
CA ASN A 384 -5.92 -25.77 17.62
C ASN A 384 -7.39 -25.32 17.75
N VAL A 385 -7.63 -24.01 17.89
CA VAL A 385 -8.99 -23.46 17.83
C VAL A 385 -9.47 -23.58 16.39
N SER A 386 -10.00 -24.77 16.06
CA SER A 386 -10.60 -25.06 14.78
C SER A 386 -11.78 -24.12 14.51
N ARG A 387 -12.03 -23.88 13.22
CA ARG A 387 -13.21 -23.18 12.70
C ARG A 387 -14.46 -23.65 13.46
N ILE A 388 -15.01 -22.78 14.31
CA ILE A 388 -16.37 -22.92 14.80
C ILE A 388 -17.32 -22.33 13.77
#